data_b9e33bc1b5b303fa5b5d158d8e58fd03
#
_entry.id   b9e33bc1b5b303fa5b5d158d8e58fd03
#
_cell.length_a   1.000
_cell.length_b   1.000
_cell.length_c   1.000
_cell.angle_alpha   90.00
_cell.angle_beta   90.00
_cell.angle_gamma   90.00
#
_symmetry.space_group_name_H-M   'P 1'
#
loop_
_entity.id
_entity.type
_entity.pdbx_description
1 polymer ?
#
loop_
_entity_poly.entity_id
_entity_poly.type
_entity_poly.pdbx_seq_one_letter_code
_entity_poly.pdbx_strand_id
1 'polypeptide(L)'
;MPFREFALAGRHNHYNAMAAGIAAKLLGVRKDIIRESLQDFKSLEHRMEYVLTIRGIEFINDSKATNVNSTWFALESMNKDIIWIAGGKDKGNDYEELKKLVGKRVKAIICLGVDNEKLHAAFASEVGYIVDTQSMEEAVKMAYNLAGKGEAVLLSPACASFDLFDNYEDRGKQFKRAVRSL
;
A
#
# COMPACT_ATOMS: atom_id res chain seq x y z
N MET A 1 15.08 20.00 12.40
CA MET A 1 15.37 18.90 11.48
C MET A 1 14.43 19.04 10.30
N PRO A 2 14.90 19.25 9.09
CA PRO A 2 14.03 19.30 7.92
C PRO A 2 13.43 17.93 7.62
N PHE A 3 12.19 17.90 7.11
CA PHE A 3 11.47 16.64 6.79
C PHE A 3 12.22 15.71 5.82
N ARG A 4 13.17 16.24 5.03
CA ARG A 4 14.02 15.48 4.11
C ARG A 4 15.00 14.52 4.80
N GLU A 5 15.21 14.67 6.10
CA GLU A 5 16.12 13.84 6.90
C GLU A 5 15.42 12.67 7.60
N PHE A 6 14.09 12.53 7.46
CA PHE A 6 13.38 11.37 8.00
C PHE A 6 13.54 10.16 7.09
N ALA A 7 13.78 8.99 7.69
CA ALA A 7 13.94 7.75 6.95
C ALA A 7 12.67 7.32 6.19
N LEU A 8 11.49 7.66 6.74
CA LEU A 8 10.21 7.31 6.15
C LEU A 8 9.62 8.48 5.35
N ALA A 9 9.34 8.25 4.07
CA ALA A 9 8.62 9.18 3.21
C ALA A 9 7.10 9.16 3.49
N GLY A 10 6.40 10.23 3.06
CA GLY A 10 4.95 10.35 3.16
C GLY A 10 4.49 11.21 4.35
N ARG A 11 3.43 12.01 4.12
CA ARG A 11 2.92 12.98 5.12
C ARG A 11 2.53 12.33 6.44
N HIS A 12 1.86 11.17 6.40
CA HIS A 12 1.45 10.43 7.59
C HIS A 12 2.66 9.98 8.44
N ASN A 13 3.75 9.55 7.80
CA ASN A 13 4.97 9.18 8.51
C ASN A 13 5.65 10.38 9.16
N HIS A 14 5.59 11.55 8.53
CA HIS A 14 6.07 12.79 9.13
C HIS A 14 5.27 13.16 10.40
N TYR A 15 3.93 13.03 10.38
CA TYR A 15 3.11 13.25 11.57
C TYR A 15 3.42 12.25 12.68
N ASN A 16 3.58 10.96 12.34
CA ASN A 16 3.96 9.93 13.31
C ASN A 16 5.33 10.20 13.91
N ALA A 17 6.32 10.57 13.09
CA ALA A 17 7.66 10.94 13.54
C ALA A 17 7.67 12.18 14.46
N MET A 18 6.85 13.20 14.13
CA MET A 18 6.70 14.38 14.99
C MET A 18 6.07 14.02 16.33
N ALA A 19 4.99 13.23 16.33
CA ALA A 19 4.33 12.78 17.56
C ALA A 19 5.27 11.96 18.44
N ALA A 20 6.00 11.00 17.85
CA ALA A 20 7.00 10.21 18.55
C ALA A 20 8.13 11.07 19.12
N GLY A 21 8.64 12.02 18.34
CA GLY A 21 9.69 12.94 18.77
C GLY A 21 9.24 13.86 19.92
N ILE A 22 8.00 14.34 19.91
CA ILE A 22 7.43 15.15 21.00
C ILE A 22 7.30 14.29 22.27
N ALA A 23 6.75 13.07 22.16
CA ALA A 23 6.61 12.15 23.29
C ALA A 23 7.97 11.80 23.89
N ALA A 24 8.96 11.46 23.08
CA ALA A 24 10.31 11.17 23.52
C ALA A 24 10.96 12.37 24.24
N LYS A 25 10.77 13.58 23.71
CA LYS A 25 11.27 14.82 24.35
C LYS A 25 10.63 15.06 25.71
N LEU A 26 9.33 14.83 25.85
CA LEU A 26 8.62 14.96 27.14
C LEU A 26 9.10 13.93 28.17
N LEU A 27 9.54 12.74 27.72
CA LEU A 27 10.14 11.71 28.55
C LEU A 27 11.64 11.95 28.83
N GLY A 28 12.19 13.10 28.44
CA GLY A 28 13.58 13.48 28.73
C GLY A 28 14.62 12.83 27.82
N VAL A 29 14.23 12.20 26.70
CA VAL A 29 15.19 11.64 25.74
C VAL A 29 15.96 12.76 25.07
N ARG A 30 17.28 12.61 24.97
CA ARG A 30 18.17 13.61 24.37
C ARG A 30 17.86 13.83 22.90
N LYS A 31 17.99 15.07 22.45
CA LYS A 31 17.63 15.50 21.08
C LYS A 31 18.44 14.79 19.99
N ASP A 32 19.73 14.51 20.26
CA ASP A 32 20.59 13.78 19.32
C ASP A 32 20.11 12.34 19.12
N ILE A 33 19.74 11.64 20.19
CA ILE A 33 19.16 10.28 20.12
C ILE A 33 17.85 10.26 19.36
N ILE A 34 16.94 11.22 19.61
CA ILE A 34 15.67 11.33 18.87
C ILE A 34 15.95 11.52 17.37
N ARG A 35 16.92 12.38 17.03
CA ARG A 35 17.27 12.65 15.64
C ARG A 35 17.81 11.40 14.94
N GLU A 36 18.78 10.73 15.54
CA GLU A 36 19.39 9.50 15.04
C GLU A 36 18.34 8.41 14.83
N SER A 37 17.49 8.16 15.85
CA SER A 37 16.40 7.17 15.75
C SER A 37 15.43 7.46 14.61
N LEU A 38 15.10 8.72 14.34
CA LEU A 38 14.20 9.10 13.24
C LEU A 38 14.87 9.02 11.87
N GLN A 39 16.19 9.15 11.79
CA GLN A 39 16.97 9.00 10.56
C GLN A 39 17.20 7.52 10.20
N ASP A 40 17.41 6.67 11.20
CA ASP A 40 17.74 5.25 11.02
C ASP A 40 16.52 4.33 11.08
N PHE A 41 15.32 4.89 11.27
CA PHE A 41 14.10 4.11 11.40
C PHE A 41 13.80 3.33 10.12
N LYS A 42 13.83 2.00 10.21
CA LYS A 42 13.45 1.12 9.09
C LYS A 42 11.94 1.02 8.99
N SER A 43 11.42 1.03 7.76
CA SER A 43 10.01 0.79 7.51
C SER A 43 9.55 -0.51 8.14
N LEU A 44 8.34 -0.50 8.72
CA LEU A 44 7.71 -1.72 9.21
C LEU A 44 7.35 -2.62 8.01
N GLU A 45 7.57 -3.93 8.18
CA GLU A 45 7.16 -4.93 7.20
C GLU A 45 5.67 -4.77 6.86
N HIS A 46 5.31 -4.95 5.60
CA HIS A 46 3.94 -4.79 5.06
C HIS A 46 3.37 -3.37 5.11
N ARG A 47 4.19 -2.33 5.34
CA ARG A 47 3.75 -0.93 5.27
C ARG A 47 4.58 -0.16 4.26
N MET A 48 4.01 0.09 3.07
CA MET A 48 4.69 0.70 1.92
C MET A 48 6.10 0.10 1.72
N GLU A 49 6.22 -1.20 1.99
CA GLU A 49 7.47 -1.95 1.92
C GLU A 49 7.85 -2.15 0.45
N TYR A 50 8.98 -1.61 0.04
CA TYR A 50 9.56 -1.93 -1.26
C TYR A 50 10.02 -3.40 -1.26
N VAL A 51 9.52 -4.19 -2.22
CA VAL A 51 9.87 -5.62 -2.34
C VAL A 51 11.04 -5.80 -3.29
N LEU A 52 10.85 -5.43 -4.55
CA LEU A 52 11.90 -5.43 -5.58
C LEU A 52 11.40 -4.74 -6.87
N THR A 53 12.28 -4.59 -7.86
CA THR A 53 11.95 -4.12 -9.20
C THR A 53 12.23 -5.20 -10.24
N ILE A 54 11.24 -5.51 -11.09
CA ILE A 54 11.36 -6.45 -12.22
C ILE A 54 11.12 -5.69 -13.52
N ARG A 55 12.06 -5.71 -14.45
CA ARG A 55 11.99 -5.01 -15.75
C ARG A 55 11.57 -3.54 -15.66
N GLY A 56 11.94 -2.87 -14.56
CA GLY A 56 11.62 -1.47 -14.32
C GLY A 56 10.22 -1.22 -13.74
N ILE A 57 9.50 -2.27 -13.31
CA ILE A 57 8.23 -2.22 -12.57
C ILE A 57 8.55 -2.41 -11.09
N GLU A 58 8.14 -1.47 -10.25
CA GLU A 58 8.33 -1.56 -8.79
C GLU A 58 7.18 -2.33 -8.14
N PHE A 59 7.49 -3.21 -7.18
CA PHE A 59 6.51 -3.92 -6.37
C PHE A 59 6.55 -3.43 -4.94
N ILE A 60 5.39 -2.97 -4.43
CA ILE A 60 5.24 -2.35 -3.11
C ILE A 60 4.19 -3.10 -2.32
N ASN A 61 4.58 -3.53 -1.12
CA ASN A 61 3.73 -4.27 -0.19
C ASN A 61 3.22 -3.34 0.92
N ASP A 62 1.94 -3.03 0.85
CA ASP A 62 1.22 -2.28 1.87
C ASP A 62 0.04 -3.10 2.42
N SER A 63 0.26 -4.40 2.62
CA SER A 63 -0.77 -5.33 3.10
C SER A 63 -1.40 -4.90 4.44
N LYS A 64 -0.71 -4.08 5.23
CA LYS A 64 -1.20 -3.52 6.49
C LYS A 64 -2.29 -2.45 6.31
N ALA A 65 -2.50 -1.92 5.10
CA ALA A 65 -3.60 -1.01 4.77
C ALA A 65 -4.94 -1.76 4.72
N THR A 66 -5.51 -2.04 5.87
CA THR A 66 -6.75 -2.82 6.04
C THR A 66 -8.01 -1.96 6.09
N ASN A 67 -7.92 -0.70 5.71
CA ASN A 67 -9.02 0.27 5.64
C ASN A 67 -8.76 1.33 4.57
N VAL A 68 -9.83 2.02 4.17
CA VAL A 68 -9.83 3.05 3.11
C VAL A 68 -8.84 4.16 3.40
N ASN A 69 -8.81 4.68 4.63
CA ASN A 69 -7.94 5.80 5.01
C ASN A 69 -6.45 5.46 4.84
N SER A 70 -6.04 4.25 5.25
CA SER A 70 -4.65 3.81 5.07
C SER A 70 -4.28 3.72 3.58
N THR A 71 -5.16 3.17 2.76
CA THR A 71 -4.97 3.07 1.30
C THR A 71 -4.97 4.45 0.64
N TRP A 72 -5.76 5.41 1.13
CA TRP A 72 -5.72 6.79 0.66
C TRP A 72 -4.30 7.38 0.76
N PHE A 73 -3.67 7.23 1.93
CA PHE A 73 -2.29 7.68 2.13
C PHE A 73 -1.27 6.94 1.26
N ALA A 74 -1.48 5.63 1.05
CA ALA A 74 -0.63 4.85 0.16
C ALA A 74 -0.70 5.39 -1.27
N LEU A 75 -1.90 5.53 -1.83
CA LEU A 75 -2.12 6.07 -3.18
C LEU A 75 -1.62 7.52 -3.32
N GLU A 76 -1.85 8.39 -2.30
CA GLU A 76 -1.36 9.77 -2.31
C GLU A 76 0.17 9.84 -2.37
N SER A 77 0.85 8.94 -1.66
CA SER A 77 2.32 8.93 -1.58
C SER A 77 3.01 8.48 -2.87
N MET A 78 2.27 7.82 -3.77
CA MET A 78 2.81 7.34 -5.03
C MET A 78 3.00 8.49 -6.03
N ASN A 79 4.14 8.48 -6.72
CA ASN A 79 4.47 9.45 -7.76
C ASN A 79 4.53 8.84 -9.17
N LYS A 80 4.07 7.59 -9.32
CA LYS A 80 4.03 6.80 -10.55
C LYS A 80 2.62 6.32 -10.81
N ASP A 81 2.35 5.89 -12.04
CA ASP A 81 1.13 5.17 -12.35
C ASP A 81 1.14 3.78 -11.71
N ILE A 82 -0.02 3.30 -11.31
CA ILE A 82 -0.18 2.17 -10.41
C ILE A 82 -1.07 1.11 -11.03
N ILE A 83 -0.66 -0.15 -10.93
CA ILE A 83 -1.57 -1.29 -10.96
C ILE A 83 -1.86 -1.63 -9.49
N TRP A 84 -3.11 -1.46 -9.09
CA TRP A 84 -3.51 -1.57 -7.69
C TRP A 84 -4.15 -2.92 -7.40
N ILE A 85 -3.60 -3.66 -6.43
CA ILE A 85 -4.20 -4.88 -5.90
C ILE A 85 -4.97 -4.49 -4.63
N ALA A 86 -6.31 -4.60 -4.71
CA ALA A 86 -7.25 -4.21 -3.66
C ALA A 86 -8.18 -5.36 -3.31
N GLY A 87 -8.88 -5.29 -2.17
CA GLY A 87 -9.90 -6.26 -1.81
C GLY A 87 -9.59 -7.05 -0.54
N GLY A 88 -10.51 -7.95 -0.23
CA GLY A 88 -10.56 -8.70 1.00
C GLY A 88 -11.93 -8.53 1.68
N LYS A 89 -12.02 -8.86 2.96
CA LYS A 89 -13.27 -8.75 3.71
C LYS A 89 -13.63 -7.30 3.99
N ASP A 90 -14.64 -6.80 3.26
CA ASP A 90 -15.22 -5.46 3.46
C ASP A 90 -15.92 -5.36 4.83
N LYS A 91 -15.75 -4.24 5.53
CA LYS A 91 -16.35 -3.94 6.84
C LYS A 91 -17.31 -2.75 6.80
N GLY A 92 -17.93 -2.49 5.65
CA GLY A 92 -18.79 -1.34 5.45
C GLY A 92 -18.01 -0.12 4.92
N ASN A 93 -16.96 -0.36 4.14
CA ASN A 93 -16.15 0.69 3.57
C ASN A 93 -16.96 1.64 2.67
N ASP A 94 -16.67 2.93 2.78
CA ASP A 94 -17.02 3.95 1.80
C ASP A 94 -15.75 4.29 0.99
N TYR A 95 -15.80 4.06 -0.32
CA TYR A 95 -14.67 4.28 -1.23
C TYR A 95 -14.68 5.65 -1.91
N GLU A 96 -15.65 6.51 -1.62
CA GLU A 96 -15.83 7.80 -2.31
C GLU A 96 -14.56 8.67 -2.25
N GLU A 97 -13.90 8.69 -1.08
CA GLU A 97 -12.67 9.47 -0.89
C GLU A 97 -11.50 9.01 -1.77
N LEU A 98 -11.51 7.75 -2.22
CA LEU A 98 -10.42 7.20 -3.06
C LEU A 98 -10.61 7.53 -4.55
N LYS A 99 -11.83 7.77 -5.04
CA LYS A 99 -12.14 7.92 -6.48
C LYS A 99 -11.22 8.91 -7.18
N LYS A 100 -11.04 10.10 -6.60
CA LYS A 100 -10.17 11.12 -7.19
C LYS A 100 -8.71 10.69 -7.34
N LEU A 101 -8.18 9.93 -6.38
CA LEU A 101 -6.81 9.44 -6.42
C LEU A 101 -6.70 8.26 -7.40
N VAL A 102 -7.70 7.37 -7.39
CA VAL A 102 -7.79 6.23 -8.31
C VAL A 102 -7.82 6.72 -9.74
N GLY A 103 -8.75 7.60 -10.12
CA GLY A 103 -8.84 8.13 -11.48
C GLY A 103 -7.60 8.92 -11.94
N LYS A 104 -6.77 9.40 -10.99
CA LYS A 104 -5.54 10.13 -11.31
C LYS A 104 -4.31 9.24 -11.44
N ARG A 105 -4.23 8.13 -10.70
CA ARG A 105 -3.00 7.36 -10.46
C ARG A 105 -3.11 5.89 -10.82
N VAL A 106 -4.34 5.34 -10.81
CA VAL A 106 -4.54 3.90 -10.98
C VAL A 106 -4.95 3.62 -12.40
N LYS A 107 -4.15 2.82 -13.09
CA LYS A 107 -4.37 2.40 -14.47
C LYS A 107 -5.28 1.17 -14.55
N ALA A 108 -5.10 0.26 -13.58
CA ALA A 108 -5.89 -0.95 -13.48
C ALA A 108 -6.03 -1.40 -12.02
N ILE A 109 -7.11 -2.10 -11.70
CA ILE A 109 -7.37 -2.71 -10.40
C ILE A 109 -7.46 -4.22 -10.53
N ILE A 110 -6.74 -4.94 -9.69
CA ILE A 110 -6.90 -6.37 -9.48
C ILE A 110 -7.63 -6.55 -8.14
N CYS A 111 -8.87 -6.96 -8.20
CA CYS A 111 -9.68 -7.21 -7.01
C CYS A 111 -9.36 -8.60 -6.46
N LEU A 112 -8.71 -8.65 -5.30
CA LEU A 112 -8.30 -9.87 -4.61
C LEU A 112 -9.20 -10.11 -3.39
N GLY A 113 -10.24 -10.90 -3.56
CA GLY A 113 -11.21 -11.17 -2.51
C GLY A 113 -12.31 -12.11 -2.96
N VAL A 114 -13.10 -12.61 -2.01
CA VAL A 114 -14.26 -13.47 -2.28
C VAL A 114 -15.43 -12.65 -2.82
N ASP A 115 -15.62 -11.43 -2.29
CA ASP A 115 -16.65 -10.49 -2.70
C ASP A 115 -16.03 -9.14 -3.04
N ASN A 116 -16.12 -8.75 -4.30
CA ASN A 116 -15.53 -7.52 -4.84
C ASN A 116 -16.58 -6.55 -5.42
N GLU A 117 -17.88 -6.81 -5.23
CA GLU A 117 -18.97 -6.01 -5.85
C GLU A 117 -18.83 -4.52 -5.54
N LYS A 118 -18.50 -4.16 -4.30
CA LYS A 118 -18.33 -2.77 -3.89
C LYS A 118 -17.14 -2.07 -4.57
N LEU A 119 -16.05 -2.80 -4.83
CA LEU A 119 -14.91 -2.25 -5.56
C LEU A 119 -15.28 -1.97 -7.01
N HIS A 120 -16.00 -2.90 -7.65
CA HIS A 120 -16.53 -2.68 -9.01
C HIS A 120 -17.49 -1.49 -9.06
N ALA A 121 -18.45 -1.43 -8.13
CA ALA A 121 -19.40 -0.32 -8.06
C ALA A 121 -18.71 1.05 -7.84
N ALA A 122 -17.63 1.08 -7.08
CA ALA A 122 -16.90 2.30 -6.79
C ALA A 122 -15.98 2.75 -7.93
N PHE A 123 -15.31 1.80 -8.62
CA PHE A 123 -14.15 2.13 -9.45
C PHE A 123 -14.23 1.70 -10.90
N ALA A 124 -15.26 0.96 -11.35
CA ALA A 124 -15.36 0.52 -12.75
C ALA A 124 -15.40 1.67 -13.77
N SER A 125 -15.89 2.85 -13.35
CA SER A 125 -15.89 4.07 -14.18
C SER A 125 -14.60 4.88 -14.09
N GLU A 126 -13.74 4.61 -13.09
CA GLU A 126 -12.55 5.40 -12.78
C GLU A 126 -11.27 4.85 -13.43
N VAL A 127 -11.27 3.56 -13.80
CA VAL A 127 -10.08 2.88 -14.34
C VAL A 127 -10.36 2.19 -15.66
N GLY A 128 -9.32 2.02 -16.47
CA GLY A 128 -9.44 1.36 -17.77
C GLY A 128 -9.63 -0.16 -17.69
N TYR A 129 -9.26 -0.78 -16.57
CA TYR A 129 -9.32 -2.22 -16.39
C TYR A 129 -9.52 -2.59 -14.92
N ILE A 130 -10.50 -3.47 -14.67
CA ILE A 130 -10.77 -4.04 -13.33
C ILE A 130 -11.11 -5.52 -13.47
N VAL A 131 -10.50 -6.37 -12.67
CA VAL A 131 -10.63 -7.84 -12.77
C VAL A 131 -10.53 -8.47 -11.40
N ASP A 132 -11.19 -9.62 -11.25
CA ASP A 132 -11.25 -10.38 -10.00
C ASP A 132 -10.34 -11.59 -10.01
N THR A 133 -9.80 -11.92 -8.84
CA THR A 133 -9.16 -13.19 -8.54
C THR A 133 -9.25 -13.50 -7.05
N GLN A 134 -9.10 -14.78 -6.71
CA GLN A 134 -8.96 -15.25 -5.32
C GLN A 134 -7.56 -15.82 -5.05
N SER A 135 -6.64 -15.71 -6.01
CA SER A 135 -5.27 -16.19 -5.89
C SER A 135 -4.28 -15.03 -5.90
N MET A 136 -3.40 -14.97 -4.91
CA MET A 136 -2.34 -13.97 -4.84
C MET A 136 -1.35 -14.11 -6.02
N GLU A 137 -1.04 -15.33 -6.41
CA GLU A 137 -0.14 -15.63 -7.53
C GLU A 137 -0.72 -15.10 -8.86
N GLU A 138 -2.03 -15.30 -9.08
CA GLU A 138 -2.72 -14.76 -10.24
C GLU A 138 -2.77 -13.24 -10.20
N ALA A 139 -3.11 -12.65 -9.04
CA ALA A 139 -3.15 -11.20 -8.88
C ALA A 139 -1.82 -10.56 -9.26
N VAL A 140 -0.71 -11.11 -8.77
CA VAL A 140 0.64 -10.61 -9.07
C VAL A 140 1.00 -10.79 -10.54
N LYS A 141 0.68 -11.93 -11.17
CA LYS A 141 0.91 -12.17 -12.60
C LYS A 141 0.11 -11.23 -13.48
N MET A 142 -1.19 -11.05 -13.17
CA MET A 142 -2.04 -10.08 -13.90
C MET A 142 -1.49 -8.67 -13.78
N ALA A 143 -1.14 -8.25 -12.56
CA ALA A 143 -0.59 -6.93 -12.32
C ALA A 143 0.74 -6.71 -13.06
N TYR A 144 1.63 -7.70 -13.06
CA TYR A 144 2.88 -7.65 -13.81
C TYR A 144 2.66 -7.50 -15.32
N ASN A 145 1.70 -8.24 -15.90
CA ASN A 145 1.39 -8.18 -17.34
C ASN A 145 0.75 -6.85 -17.76
N LEU A 146 0.03 -6.19 -16.86
CA LEU A 146 -0.62 -4.89 -17.10
C LEU A 146 0.32 -3.70 -16.87
N ALA A 147 1.34 -3.88 -16.05
CA ALA A 147 2.29 -2.83 -15.70
C ALA A 147 3.34 -2.60 -16.81
N GLY A 148 3.66 -1.34 -17.04
CA GLY A 148 4.74 -0.91 -17.92
C GLY A 148 6.00 -0.50 -17.15
N LYS A 149 7.12 -0.36 -17.88
CA LYS A 149 8.36 0.17 -17.32
C LYS A 149 8.16 1.58 -16.73
N GLY A 150 8.57 1.76 -15.48
CA GLY A 150 8.42 3.02 -14.75
C GLY A 150 7.15 3.10 -13.89
N GLU A 151 6.24 2.12 -14.03
CA GLU A 151 5.03 1.99 -13.21
C GLU A 151 5.29 1.16 -11.94
N ALA A 152 4.29 1.09 -11.06
CA ALA A 152 4.34 0.31 -9.84
C ALA A 152 3.14 -0.63 -9.69
N VAL A 153 3.39 -1.80 -9.11
CA VAL A 153 2.36 -2.70 -8.58
C VAL A 153 2.28 -2.47 -7.08
N LEU A 154 1.11 -2.03 -6.62
CA LEU A 154 0.85 -1.73 -5.22
C LEU A 154 -0.18 -2.68 -4.63
N LEU A 155 0.21 -3.49 -3.66
CA LEU A 155 -0.71 -4.19 -2.78
C LEU A 155 -1.09 -3.25 -1.63
N SER A 156 -2.28 -2.63 -1.68
CA SER A 156 -2.85 -1.79 -0.61
C SER A 156 -4.35 -2.04 -0.52
N PRO A 157 -4.77 -3.10 0.21
CA PRO A 157 -6.05 -3.76 0.01
C PRO A 157 -7.30 -2.98 0.39
N ALA A 158 -7.22 -1.96 1.22
CA ALA A 158 -8.34 -1.23 1.84
C ALA A 158 -9.27 -2.10 2.72
N CYS A 159 -9.09 -3.41 2.71
CA CYS A 159 -9.92 -4.41 3.37
C CYS A 159 -9.12 -5.31 4.30
N ALA A 160 -9.80 -5.91 5.28
CA ALA A 160 -9.23 -6.97 6.10
C ALA A 160 -8.93 -8.22 5.24
N SER A 161 -8.04 -9.09 5.71
CA SER A 161 -7.52 -10.22 4.93
C SER A 161 -8.23 -11.55 5.20
N PHE A 162 -9.18 -11.59 6.14
CA PHE A 162 -9.72 -12.82 6.72
C PHE A 162 -10.67 -13.63 5.82
N ASP A 163 -10.82 -13.26 4.56
CA ASP A 163 -11.56 -14.02 3.55
C ASP A 163 -10.68 -15.04 2.83
N LEU A 164 -9.43 -14.68 2.53
CA LEU A 164 -8.49 -15.53 1.76
C LEU A 164 -7.19 -15.84 2.52
N PHE A 165 -6.92 -15.15 3.62
CA PHE A 165 -5.65 -15.23 4.35
C PHE A 165 -5.88 -15.26 5.86
N ASP A 166 -4.95 -15.86 6.61
CA ASP A 166 -5.02 -15.92 8.08
C ASP A 166 -4.99 -14.52 8.72
N ASN A 167 -4.16 -13.63 8.18
CA ASN A 167 -3.98 -12.25 8.65
C ASN A 167 -3.30 -11.41 7.56
N TYR A 168 -3.11 -10.10 7.81
CA TYR A 168 -2.47 -9.21 6.83
C TYR A 168 -0.98 -9.53 6.64
N GLU A 169 -0.31 -10.08 7.63
CA GLU A 169 1.09 -10.52 7.53
C GLU A 169 1.22 -11.70 6.56
N ASP A 170 0.31 -12.68 6.65
CA ASP A 170 0.27 -13.81 5.73
C ASP A 170 0.00 -13.33 4.30
N ARG A 171 -1.00 -12.46 4.09
CA ARG A 171 -1.27 -11.84 2.78
C ARG A 171 -0.04 -11.14 2.22
N GLY A 172 0.67 -10.36 3.03
CA GLY A 172 1.87 -9.66 2.61
C GLY A 172 3.06 -10.59 2.32
N LYS A 173 3.21 -11.69 3.05
CA LYS A 173 4.22 -12.73 2.80
C LYS A 173 3.94 -13.46 1.49
N GLN A 174 2.68 -13.81 1.23
CA GLN A 174 2.27 -14.45 -0.03
C GLN A 174 2.51 -13.53 -1.23
N PHE A 175 2.19 -12.22 -1.11
CA PHE A 175 2.54 -11.23 -2.13
C PHE A 175 4.05 -11.21 -2.42
N LYS A 176 4.89 -11.13 -1.39
CA LYS A 176 6.36 -11.14 -1.57
C LYS A 176 6.87 -12.43 -2.22
N ARG A 177 6.28 -13.58 -1.90
CA ARG A 177 6.62 -14.87 -2.55
C ARG A 177 6.22 -14.86 -4.02
N ALA A 178 4.98 -14.47 -4.33
CA ALA A 178 4.48 -14.41 -5.70
C ALA A 178 5.33 -13.47 -6.58
N VAL A 179 5.69 -12.29 -6.05
CA VAL A 179 6.58 -11.33 -6.76
C VAL A 179 7.96 -11.94 -7.03
N ARG A 180 8.53 -12.68 -6.08
CA ARG A 180 9.86 -13.31 -6.26
C ARG A 180 9.82 -14.53 -7.21
N SER A 181 8.64 -15.03 -7.55
CA SER A 181 8.43 -16.15 -8.45
C SER A 181 8.13 -15.74 -9.90
N LEU A 182 8.08 -14.42 -10.19
CA LEU A 182 7.99 -13.86 -11.55
C LEU A 182 9.33 -14.00 -12.29
#